data_79cf0c5df32a3dec2b955ba0748f20e9
#
_entry.id   79cf0c5df32a3dec2b955ba0748f20e9
#
_cell.length_a   1.000
_cell.length_b   1.000
_cell.length_c   1.000
_cell.angle_alpha   90.00
_cell.angle_beta   90.00
_cell.angle_gamma   90.00
#
_symmetry.space_group_name_H-M   'P 1'
#
loop_
_entity.id
_entity.type
_entity.pdbx_description
1 polymer ?
#
loop_
_entity_poly.entity_id
_entity_poly.type
_entity_poly.pdbx_seq_one_letter_code
_entity_poly.pdbx_strand_id
1 'polypeptide(L)'
;MVEQLDDMHHLASAAVVVGVDGSDASERALDWAVALAAQRRRAVRIVHGLGLDRISQVCGRYDVWVPPVLDAARVRAETLVERCARRARDAAPEVRVDTEVSSEAPAALLRRLSGSAYLTVLGAAGTNGLRAHLGTTLLAVTAHGFGSIAVVRTNPDTDAVREDGPVVVGVDGSAVSEAALGAAFEEASQRGAELVAVHVWNDANFGEFAGDPYLLFLVPDIEVNEHAVLAERLAGWQEKYPDVTVTRSVAMSSPAGILRKWSESAQLVVVGSRGRGGFQGLLLGSTSNSLVQHANCPIMVVHPAK
;
A
#
# COMPACT_ATOMS: atom_id res chain seq x y z
N MET A 1 -1.45 13.92 26.47
CA MET A 1 -1.39 12.58 27.10
C MET A 1 -2.73 11.83 27.03
N VAL A 2 -3.89 12.46 27.24
CA VAL A 2 -5.23 11.81 27.08
C VAL A 2 -5.54 11.59 25.58
N GLU A 3 -5.29 12.57 24.70
CA GLU A 3 -5.48 12.45 23.25
C GLU A 3 -4.60 11.34 22.62
N GLN A 4 -3.35 11.16 23.07
CA GLN A 4 -2.49 10.07 22.58
C GLN A 4 -2.96 8.68 23.04
N LEU A 5 -3.63 8.56 24.18
CA LEU A 5 -4.21 7.29 24.64
C LEU A 5 -5.49 6.96 23.88
N ASP A 6 -6.32 7.95 23.53
CA ASP A 6 -7.50 7.76 22.68
C ASP A 6 -7.12 7.36 21.25
N ASP A 7 -6.10 7.97 20.66
CA ASP A 7 -5.58 7.58 19.35
C ASP A 7 -5.02 6.15 19.33
N MET A 8 -4.32 5.72 20.38
CA MET A 8 -3.82 4.35 20.49
C MET A 8 -4.96 3.32 20.65
N HIS A 9 -6.02 3.65 21.39
CA HIS A 9 -7.19 2.77 21.53
C HIS A 9 -8.01 2.71 20.23
N HIS A 10 -8.13 3.80 19.48
CA HIS A 10 -8.78 3.81 18.17
C HIS A 10 -8.04 2.97 17.14
N LEU A 11 -6.71 3.04 17.09
CA LEU A 11 -5.91 2.20 16.20
C LEU A 11 -5.92 0.72 16.61
N ALA A 12 -5.99 0.42 17.91
CA ALA A 12 -6.05 -0.96 18.41
C ALA A 12 -7.34 -1.69 17.97
N SER A 13 -8.45 -0.97 17.74
CA SER A 13 -9.73 -1.52 17.27
C SER A 13 -10.01 -1.26 15.79
N ALA A 14 -9.13 -0.55 15.09
CA ALA A 14 -9.33 -0.16 13.71
C ALA A 14 -9.43 -1.37 12.77
N ALA A 15 -10.39 -1.33 11.85
CA ALA A 15 -10.62 -2.40 10.89
C ALA A 15 -9.67 -2.31 9.68
N VAL A 16 -9.49 -3.45 9.01
CA VAL A 16 -8.95 -3.49 7.66
C VAL A 16 -10.07 -3.08 6.69
N VAL A 17 -9.88 -1.99 5.96
CA VAL A 17 -10.85 -1.50 4.96
C VAL A 17 -10.46 -2.03 3.60
N VAL A 18 -11.37 -2.68 2.88
CA VAL A 18 -11.13 -3.18 1.53
C VAL A 18 -12.13 -2.60 0.54
N GLY A 19 -11.62 -1.98 -0.53
CA GLY A 19 -12.42 -1.48 -1.64
C GLY A 19 -12.71 -2.56 -2.67
N VAL A 20 -14.00 -2.80 -2.98
CA VAL A 20 -14.42 -3.81 -3.96
C VAL A 20 -15.21 -3.18 -5.11
N ASP A 21 -14.97 -3.66 -6.34
CA ASP A 21 -15.65 -3.23 -7.56
C ASP A 21 -16.19 -4.40 -8.40
N GLY A 22 -15.98 -5.63 -7.92
CA GLY A 22 -16.39 -6.87 -8.59
C GLY A 22 -15.40 -7.38 -9.62
N SER A 23 -14.23 -6.75 -9.77
CA SER A 23 -13.13 -7.29 -10.59
C SER A 23 -12.37 -8.40 -9.84
N ASP A 24 -11.72 -9.28 -10.60
CA ASP A 24 -10.86 -10.34 -10.04
C ASP A 24 -9.76 -9.76 -9.13
N ALA A 25 -9.23 -8.59 -9.48
CA ALA A 25 -8.23 -7.91 -8.68
C ALA A 25 -8.80 -7.47 -7.31
N SER A 26 -10.04 -7.00 -7.27
CA SER A 26 -10.70 -6.63 -6.01
C SER A 26 -11.08 -7.87 -5.18
N GLU A 27 -11.40 -9.01 -5.82
CA GLU A 27 -11.64 -10.26 -5.11
C GLU A 27 -10.35 -10.81 -4.48
N ARG A 28 -9.22 -10.78 -5.19
CA ARG A 28 -7.90 -11.12 -4.62
C ARG A 28 -7.49 -10.20 -3.47
N ALA A 29 -7.79 -8.91 -3.60
CA ALA A 29 -7.56 -7.94 -2.53
C ALA A 29 -8.40 -8.24 -1.28
N LEU A 30 -9.64 -8.67 -1.46
CA LEU A 30 -10.52 -9.12 -0.38
C LEU A 30 -9.95 -10.35 0.33
N ASP A 31 -9.55 -11.37 -0.41
CA ASP A 31 -8.99 -12.60 0.16
C ASP A 31 -7.73 -12.30 0.99
N TRP A 32 -6.83 -11.49 0.43
CA TRP A 32 -5.63 -11.05 1.13
C TRP A 32 -5.94 -10.23 2.39
N ALA A 33 -6.93 -9.32 2.33
CA ALA A 33 -7.35 -8.52 3.46
C ALA A 33 -7.97 -9.36 4.58
N VAL A 34 -8.77 -10.38 4.22
CA VAL A 34 -9.39 -11.31 5.18
C VAL A 34 -8.35 -12.16 5.87
N ALA A 35 -7.38 -12.73 5.13
CA ALA A 35 -6.28 -13.51 5.70
C ALA A 35 -5.43 -12.67 6.67
N LEU A 36 -5.10 -11.43 6.29
CA LEU A 36 -4.40 -10.50 7.16
C LEU A 36 -5.22 -10.16 8.40
N ALA A 37 -6.50 -9.88 8.26
CA ALA A 37 -7.37 -9.54 9.38
C ALA A 37 -7.52 -10.70 10.37
N ALA A 38 -7.61 -11.94 9.90
CA ALA A 38 -7.63 -13.15 10.72
C ALA A 38 -6.34 -13.25 11.56
N GLN A 39 -5.17 -13.12 10.92
CA GLN A 39 -3.87 -13.14 11.62
C GLN A 39 -3.76 -12.04 12.69
N ARG A 40 -4.32 -10.85 12.41
CA ARG A 40 -4.25 -9.66 13.28
C ARG A 40 -5.40 -9.58 14.29
N ARG A 41 -6.36 -10.49 14.25
CA ARG A 41 -7.60 -10.45 15.05
C ARG A 41 -8.35 -9.13 14.89
N ARG A 42 -8.49 -8.68 13.64
CA ARG A 42 -9.16 -7.42 13.28
C ARG A 42 -10.44 -7.66 12.51
N ALA A 43 -11.33 -6.68 12.55
CA ALA A 43 -12.51 -6.68 11.68
C ALA A 43 -12.11 -6.31 10.22
N VAL A 44 -12.86 -6.79 9.25
CA VAL A 44 -12.82 -6.36 7.86
C VAL A 44 -14.04 -5.48 7.57
N ARG A 45 -13.81 -4.33 6.94
CA ARG A 45 -14.87 -3.45 6.42
C ARG A 45 -14.80 -3.44 4.90
N ILE A 46 -15.77 -4.08 4.27
CA ILE A 46 -15.90 -4.16 2.80
C ILE A 46 -16.68 -2.96 2.31
N VAL A 47 -16.11 -2.17 1.40
CA VAL A 47 -16.70 -0.92 0.96
C VAL A 47 -16.82 -0.80 -0.54
N HIS A 48 -17.93 -0.22 -1.01
CA HIS A 48 -18.18 0.10 -2.42
C HIS A 48 -18.72 1.52 -2.55
N GLY A 49 -18.09 2.34 -3.38
CA GLY A 49 -18.52 3.69 -3.70
C GLY A 49 -19.22 3.73 -5.06
N LEU A 50 -20.42 4.32 -5.12
CA LEU A 50 -21.22 4.38 -6.34
C LEU A 50 -20.82 5.56 -7.25
N GLY A 51 -20.24 6.64 -6.70
CA GLY A 51 -19.89 7.85 -7.44
C GLY A 51 -21.09 8.60 -8.01
N LEU A 52 -22.22 8.56 -7.32
CA LEU A 52 -23.50 9.13 -7.80
C LEU A 52 -23.47 10.66 -7.93
N ASP A 53 -22.58 11.33 -7.19
CA ASP A 53 -22.39 12.80 -7.25
C ASP A 53 -22.06 13.28 -8.67
N ARG A 54 -21.37 12.45 -9.45
CA ARG A 54 -21.07 12.74 -10.86
C ARG A 54 -22.25 12.51 -11.78
N ILE A 55 -23.10 11.55 -11.47
CA ILE A 55 -24.28 11.23 -12.27
C ILE A 55 -25.34 12.34 -12.13
N SER A 56 -25.55 12.83 -10.92
CA SER A 56 -26.50 13.94 -10.66
C SER A 56 -26.07 15.24 -11.36
N GLN A 57 -24.77 15.50 -11.48
CA GLN A 57 -24.26 16.67 -12.21
C GLN A 57 -24.45 16.59 -13.73
N VAL A 58 -24.37 15.39 -14.31
CA VAL A 58 -24.52 15.17 -15.76
C VAL A 58 -26.01 15.06 -16.16
N CYS A 59 -26.83 14.48 -15.29
CA CYS A 59 -28.23 14.17 -15.58
C CYS A 59 -29.24 15.31 -15.32
N GLY A 60 -28.82 16.48 -14.87
CA GLY A 60 -29.69 17.61 -14.50
C GLY A 60 -30.67 18.12 -15.59
N ARG A 61 -30.74 17.47 -16.74
CA ARG A 61 -31.71 17.69 -17.81
C ARG A 61 -32.68 16.52 -18.04
N TYR A 62 -32.51 15.37 -17.31
CA TYR A 62 -33.27 14.13 -17.54
C TYR A 62 -33.82 13.56 -16.23
N ASP A 63 -34.44 14.38 -15.42
CA ASP A 63 -34.92 14.06 -14.07
C ASP A 63 -35.84 12.82 -13.94
N VAL A 64 -36.52 12.42 -15.03
CA VAL A 64 -37.52 11.35 -14.98
C VAL A 64 -36.92 9.94 -15.03
N TRP A 65 -35.72 9.76 -15.63
CA TRP A 65 -35.10 8.45 -15.82
C TRP A 65 -33.99 8.14 -14.78
N VAL A 66 -33.60 9.10 -13.99
CA VAL A 66 -32.51 9.00 -13.03
C VAL A 66 -32.80 8.08 -11.84
N PRO A 67 -33.98 8.18 -11.15
CA PRO A 67 -34.24 7.37 -9.98
C PRO A 67 -34.16 5.85 -10.21
N PRO A 68 -34.78 5.26 -11.25
CA PRO A 68 -34.68 3.81 -11.47
C PRO A 68 -33.25 3.30 -11.76
N VAL A 69 -32.42 4.13 -12.41
CA VAL A 69 -31.03 3.79 -12.69
C VAL A 69 -30.20 3.81 -11.41
N LEU A 70 -30.43 4.79 -10.55
CA LEU A 70 -29.77 4.91 -9.25
C LEU A 70 -30.14 3.75 -8.32
N ASP A 71 -31.43 3.38 -8.27
CA ASP A 71 -31.93 2.27 -7.47
C ASP A 71 -31.33 0.94 -7.97
N ALA A 72 -31.29 0.73 -9.28
CA ALA A 72 -30.67 -0.45 -9.86
C ALA A 72 -29.14 -0.51 -9.60
N ALA A 73 -28.45 0.63 -9.60
CA ALA A 73 -27.04 0.71 -9.25
C ALA A 73 -26.80 0.35 -7.76
N ARG A 74 -27.65 0.87 -6.87
CA ARG A 74 -27.60 0.56 -5.43
C ARG A 74 -27.82 -0.93 -5.17
N VAL A 75 -28.87 -1.52 -5.73
CA VAL A 75 -29.18 -2.97 -5.58
C VAL A 75 -28.02 -3.83 -6.08
N ARG A 76 -27.40 -3.49 -7.22
CA ARG A 76 -26.20 -4.20 -7.71
C ARG A 76 -25.02 -4.09 -6.74
N ALA A 77 -24.78 -2.90 -6.19
CA ALA A 77 -23.71 -2.68 -5.23
C ALA A 77 -23.94 -3.45 -3.92
N GLU A 78 -25.16 -3.44 -3.40
CA GLU A 78 -25.54 -4.21 -2.21
C GLU A 78 -25.36 -5.73 -2.45
N THR A 79 -25.76 -6.21 -3.63
CA THR A 79 -25.55 -7.62 -4.03
C THR A 79 -24.07 -7.97 -4.13
N LEU A 80 -23.25 -7.08 -4.69
CA LEU A 80 -21.79 -7.26 -4.78
C LEU A 80 -21.17 -7.35 -3.38
N VAL A 81 -21.45 -6.36 -2.53
CA VAL A 81 -20.87 -6.27 -1.19
C VAL A 81 -21.30 -7.46 -0.32
N GLU A 82 -22.56 -7.90 -0.41
CA GLU A 82 -23.03 -9.08 0.33
C GLU A 82 -22.41 -10.39 -0.19
N ARG A 83 -22.17 -10.52 -1.50
CA ARG A 83 -21.41 -11.66 -2.06
C ARG A 83 -19.98 -11.66 -1.50
N CYS A 84 -19.32 -10.51 -1.49
CA CYS A 84 -17.99 -10.35 -0.92
C CYS A 84 -17.98 -10.68 0.59
N ALA A 85 -19.01 -10.25 1.34
CA ALA A 85 -19.13 -10.52 2.76
C ALA A 85 -19.33 -12.02 3.07
N ARG A 86 -20.13 -12.72 2.28
CA ARG A 86 -20.25 -14.17 2.39
C ARG A 86 -18.93 -14.87 2.16
N ARG A 87 -18.22 -14.53 1.05
CA ARG A 87 -16.88 -15.07 0.76
C ARG A 87 -15.91 -14.86 1.93
N ALA A 88 -15.91 -13.68 2.51
CA ALA A 88 -15.05 -13.36 3.65
C ALA A 88 -15.38 -14.20 4.90
N ARG A 89 -16.67 -14.35 5.23
CA ARG A 89 -17.13 -15.17 6.36
C ARG A 89 -16.87 -16.66 6.16
N ASP A 90 -16.99 -17.14 4.92
CA ASP A 90 -16.70 -18.54 4.58
C ASP A 90 -15.19 -18.84 4.69
N ALA A 91 -14.33 -17.88 4.33
CA ALA A 91 -12.88 -18.02 4.40
C ALA A 91 -12.33 -17.88 5.83
N ALA A 92 -12.92 -17.00 6.66
CA ALA A 92 -12.48 -16.75 8.04
C ALA A 92 -13.69 -16.45 8.95
N PRO A 93 -14.36 -17.49 9.48
CA PRO A 93 -15.58 -17.31 10.29
C PRO A 93 -15.38 -16.51 11.57
N GLU A 94 -14.15 -16.45 12.10
CA GLU A 94 -13.76 -15.71 13.30
C GLU A 94 -13.61 -14.21 13.05
N VAL A 95 -13.51 -13.77 11.77
CA VAL A 95 -13.34 -12.36 11.41
C VAL A 95 -14.69 -11.66 11.36
N ARG A 96 -14.81 -10.58 12.12
CA ARG A 96 -15.99 -9.71 12.00
C ARG A 96 -15.96 -8.98 10.67
N VAL A 97 -17.06 -9.12 9.90
CA VAL A 97 -17.20 -8.51 8.57
C VAL A 97 -18.33 -7.48 8.60
N ASP A 98 -17.97 -6.22 8.41
CA ASP A 98 -18.89 -5.09 8.24
C ASP A 98 -18.90 -4.67 6.75
N THR A 99 -20.02 -4.13 6.27
CA THR A 99 -20.21 -3.72 4.86
C THR A 99 -20.69 -2.29 4.75
N GLU A 100 -20.24 -1.57 3.72
CA GLU A 100 -20.72 -0.20 3.42
C GLU A 100 -20.86 0.01 1.92
N VAL A 101 -22.05 0.45 1.50
CA VAL A 101 -22.29 1.00 0.15
C VAL A 101 -22.55 2.50 0.31
N SER A 102 -21.77 3.33 -0.38
CA SER A 102 -21.83 4.79 -0.30
C SER A 102 -22.16 5.43 -1.64
N SER A 103 -22.88 6.54 -1.63
CA SER A 103 -23.07 7.38 -2.81
C SER A 103 -21.81 8.13 -3.25
N GLU A 104 -20.82 8.26 -2.36
CA GLU A 104 -19.56 8.92 -2.63
C GLU A 104 -18.80 8.24 -3.80
N ALA A 105 -17.95 9.01 -4.46
CA ALA A 105 -16.97 8.44 -5.39
C ALA A 105 -16.02 7.47 -4.66
N PRO A 106 -15.65 6.31 -5.26
CA PRO A 106 -14.82 5.29 -4.60
C PRO A 106 -13.54 5.86 -3.98
N ALA A 107 -12.85 6.76 -4.69
CA ALA A 107 -11.62 7.38 -4.19
C ALA A 107 -11.87 8.31 -2.97
N ALA A 108 -12.98 9.04 -2.95
CA ALA A 108 -13.33 9.91 -1.82
C ALA A 108 -13.68 9.08 -0.58
N LEU A 109 -14.52 8.05 -0.75
CA LEU A 109 -14.90 7.10 0.30
C LEU A 109 -13.67 6.45 0.95
N LEU A 110 -12.81 5.84 0.14
CA LEU A 110 -11.62 5.14 0.62
C LEU A 110 -10.62 6.10 1.28
N ARG A 111 -10.42 7.29 0.71
CA ARG A 111 -9.57 8.31 1.34
C ARG A 111 -10.10 8.74 2.71
N ARG A 112 -11.42 8.93 2.84
CA ARG A 112 -12.04 9.27 4.12
C ARG A 112 -11.84 8.16 5.14
N LEU A 113 -12.09 6.91 4.75
CA LEU A 113 -11.98 5.76 5.65
C LEU A 113 -10.54 5.43 6.02
N SER A 114 -9.57 5.71 5.14
CA SER A 114 -8.15 5.43 5.42
C SER A 114 -7.62 6.19 6.63
N GLY A 115 -8.23 7.33 6.98
CA GLY A 115 -7.83 8.12 8.17
C GLY A 115 -8.08 7.42 9.51
N SER A 116 -8.93 6.39 9.55
CA SER A 116 -9.26 5.62 10.76
C SER A 116 -9.11 4.11 10.56
N ALA A 117 -8.63 3.67 9.41
CA ALA A 117 -8.37 2.26 9.12
C ALA A 117 -7.02 1.82 9.71
N TYR A 118 -6.94 0.55 10.13
CA TYR A 118 -5.65 -0.09 10.38
C TYR A 118 -4.84 -0.19 9.09
N LEU A 119 -5.49 -0.65 8.03
CA LEU A 119 -4.94 -0.77 6.69
C LEU A 119 -6.05 -0.58 5.67
N THR A 120 -5.80 0.18 4.60
CA THR A 120 -6.71 0.25 3.45
C THR A 120 -6.17 -0.62 2.33
N VAL A 121 -7.00 -1.53 1.82
CA VAL A 121 -6.58 -2.53 0.82
C VAL A 121 -7.32 -2.33 -0.49
N LEU A 122 -6.58 -2.37 -1.58
CA LEU A 122 -7.07 -2.22 -2.95
C LEU A 122 -6.44 -3.27 -3.86
N GLY A 123 -7.20 -3.74 -4.84
CA GLY A 123 -6.67 -4.56 -5.92
C GLY A 123 -6.02 -3.70 -7.01
N ALA A 124 -4.89 -4.16 -7.53
CA ALA A 124 -4.33 -3.61 -8.76
C ALA A 124 -4.86 -4.39 -9.95
N ALA A 125 -5.24 -3.71 -11.04
CA ALA A 125 -5.59 -4.36 -12.29
C ALA A 125 -4.42 -5.23 -12.77
N GLY A 126 -4.68 -6.51 -13.06
CA GLY A 126 -3.68 -7.43 -13.57
C GLY A 126 -3.16 -6.99 -14.93
N THR A 127 -1.93 -7.38 -15.27
CA THR A 127 -1.24 -7.03 -16.53
C THR A 127 -1.77 -7.80 -17.75
N ASN A 128 -2.76 -8.66 -17.59
CA ASN A 128 -3.31 -9.47 -18.68
C ASN A 128 -4.20 -8.65 -19.61
N GLY A 129 -3.60 -8.15 -20.67
CA GLY A 129 -4.28 -7.59 -21.83
C GLY A 129 -4.23 -6.06 -21.92
N LEU A 130 -3.47 -5.58 -22.85
CA LEU A 130 -3.52 -4.33 -23.67
C LEU A 130 -3.77 -2.98 -22.99
N ARG A 131 -4.03 -2.85 -21.68
CA ARG A 131 -4.16 -1.56 -20.99
C ARG A 131 -3.83 -1.68 -19.49
N ALA A 132 -2.57 -1.50 -19.17
CA ALA A 132 -2.13 -1.17 -17.80
C ALA A 132 -2.61 0.25 -17.44
N HIS A 133 -3.92 0.46 -17.37
CA HIS A 133 -4.46 1.67 -16.76
C HIS A 133 -4.73 1.35 -15.30
N LEU A 134 -3.83 1.81 -14.43
CA LEU A 134 -4.14 1.94 -13.02
C LEU A 134 -5.46 2.68 -12.90
N GLY A 135 -6.41 2.08 -12.22
CA GLY A 135 -7.70 2.73 -11.99
C GLY A 135 -7.48 4.09 -11.32
N THR A 136 -8.21 5.08 -11.76
CA THR A 136 -8.15 6.44 -11.17
C THR A 136 -8.35 6.42 -9.65
N THR A 137 -9.13 5.48 -9.14
CA THR A 137 -9.35 5.25 -7.71
C THR A 137 -8.06 4.83 -7.02
N LEU A 138 -7.34 3.85 -7.56
CA LEU A 138 -6.09 3.34 -6.97
C LEU A 138 -5.05 4.45 -6.85
N LEU A 139 -4.79 5.18 -7.93
CA LEU A 139 -3.85 6.31 -7.93
C LEU A 139 -4.27 7.41 -6.95
N ALA A 140 -5.56 7.75 -6.92
CA ALA A 140 -6.05 8.79 -6.03
C ALA A 140 -5.93 8.39 -4.55
N VAL A 141 -6.21 7.13 -4.21
CA VAL A 141 -6.12 6.65 -2.83
C VAL A 141 -4.67 6.51 -2.39
N THR A 142 -3.79 5.93 -3.22
CA THR A 142 -2.35 5.80 -2.89
C THR A 142 -1.64 7.14 -2.82
N ALA A 143 -2.11 8.17 -3.56
CA ALA A 143 -1.53 9.51 -3.51
C ALA A 143 -2.03 10.38 -2.36
N HIS A 144 -3.31 10.23 -1.99
CA HIS A 144 -4.01 11.17 -1.09
C HIS A 144 -4.60 10.52 0.16
N GLY A 145 -4.46 9.22 0.35
CA GLY A 145 -4.93 8.52 1.53
C GLY A 145 -4.10 8.84 2.77
N PHE A 146 -4.45 8.20 3.87
CA PHE A 146 -3.79 8.34 5.16
C PHE A 146 -3.35 6.97 5.68
N GLY A 147 -2.38 6.96 6.59
CA GLY A 147 -1.89 5.72 7.19
C GLY A 147 -1.27 4.77 6.18
N SER A 148 -1.49 3.49 6.32
CA SER A 148 -0.96 2.45 5.44
C SER A 148 -1.99 2.03 4.40
N ILE A 149 -1.56 1.97 3.13
CA ILE A 149 -2.40 1.56 2.01
C ILE A 149 -1.72 0.41 1.29
N ALA A 150 -2.37 -0.75 1.26
CA ALA A 150 -1.90 -1.91 0.53
C ALA A 150 -2.54 -1.99 -0.86
N VAL A 151 -1.70 -2.23 -1.85
CA VAL A 151 -2.10 -2.52 -3.22
C VAL A 151 -1.75 -3.97 -3.50
N VAL A 152 -2.76 -4.83 -3.58
CA VAL A 152 -2.59 -6.25 -3.82
C VAL A 152 -2.35 -6.49 -5.30
N ARG A 153 -1.15 -6.96 -5.60
CA ARG A 153 -0.69 -7.33 -6.93
C ARG A 153 -0.38 -8.81 -6.97
N THR A 154 -0.48 -9.38 -8.15
CA THR A 154 -0.15 -10.78 -8.42
C THR A 154 1.20 -10.90 -9.12
N ASN A 155 1.81 -12.05 -9.01
CA ASN A 155 2.92 -12.43 -9.86
C ASN A 155 2.42 -12.58 -11.30
N PRO A 156 3.03 -11.93 -12.30
CA PRO A 156 2.54 -11.95 -13.67
C PRO A 156 2.58 -13.34 -14.33
N ASP A 157 3.45 -14.25 -13.85
CA ASP A 157 3.62 -15.59 -14.43
C ASP A 157 2.59 -16.58 -13.88
N THR A 158 2.15 -16.41 -12.62
CA THR A 158 1.26 -17.36 -11.93
C THR A 158 -0.13 -16.80 -11.66
N ASP A 159 -0.34 -15.50 -11.85
CA ASP A 159 -1.52 -14.72 -11.43
C ASP A 159 -1.94 -14.92 -9.96
N ALA A 160 -1.01 -15.38 -9.14
CA ALA A 160 -1.20 -15.58 -7.70
C ALA A 160 -0.60 -14.45 -6.88
N VAL A 161 -1.21 -14.16 -5.74
CA VAL A 161 -0.61 -13.29 -4.72
C VAL A 161 0.47 -14.10 -4.01
N ARG A 162 1.66 -13.52 -3.87
CA ARG A 162 2.75 -14.20 -3.17
C ARG A 162 2.54 -14.11 -1.65
N GLU A 163 2.64 -15.25 -0.99
CA GLU A 163 2.42 -15.39 0.46
C GLU A 163 3.70 -15.74 1.23
N ASP A 164 4.77 -16.08 0.52
CA ASP A 164 6.09 -16.45 1.05
C ASP A 164 7.18 -15.48 0.60
N GLY A 165 8.36 -15.58 1.26
CA GLY A 165 9.50 -14.73 1.00
C GLY A 165 9.66 -13.60 2.02
N PRO A 166 10.65 -12.72 1.85
CA PRO A 166 10.91 -11.63 2.79
C PRO A 166 9.87 -10.51 2.69
N VAL A 167 9.75 -9.73 3.76
CA VAL A 167 9.24 -8.36 3.71
C VAL A 167 10.39 -7.46 3.30
N VAL A 168 10.20 -6.62 2.29
CA VAL A 168 11.24 -5.71 1.78
C VAL A 168 10.84 -4.27 2.07
N VAL A 169 11.76 -3.44 2.56
CA VAL A 169 11.48 -2.01 2.78
C VAL A 169 12.49 -1.12 2.09
N GLY A 170 11.99 -0.10 1.39
CA GLY A 170 12.82 0.97 0.82
C GLY A 170 13.13 2.04 1.87
N VAL A 171 14.42 2.27 2.12
CA VAL A 171 14.90 3.24 3.13
C VAL A 171 15.69 4.33 2.43
N ASP A 172 15.24 5.59 2.53
CA ASP A 172 15.95 6.76 2.00
C ASP A 172 16.32 7.78 3.09
N GLY A 173 15.92 7.52 4.33
CA GLY A 173 16.18 8.36 5.49
C GLY A 173 15.30 9.59 5.63
N SER A 174 14.21 9.70 4.86
CA SER A 174 13.15 10.67 5.11
C SER A 174 12.27 10.24 6.30
N ALA A 175 11.57 11.17 6.93
CA ALA A 175 10.62 10.85 8.00
C ALA A 175 9.51 9.89 7.55
N VAL A 176 9.14 9.93 6.28
CA VAL A 176 8.14 9.02 5.70
C VAL A 176 8.73 7.61 5.52
N SER A 177 10.00 7.51 5.12
CA SER A 177 10.67 6.20 5.03
C SER A 177 10.92 5.60 6.42
N GLU A 178 11.07 6.41 7.45
CA GLU A 178 11.15 5.94 8.84
C GLU A 178 9.82 5.33 9.30
N ALA A 179 8.70 5.95 8.96
CA ALA A 179 7.37 5.37 9.21
C ALA A 179 7.17 4.05 8.43
N ALA A 180 7.65 4.00 7.19
CA ALA A 180 7.62 2.78 6.37
C ALA A 180 8.50 1.66 6.98
N LEU A 181 9.65 2.01 7.55
CA LEU A 181 10.52 1.09 8.25
C LEU A 181 9.82 0.46 9.45
N GLY A 182 9.15 1.28 10.28
CA GLY A 182 8.35 0.79 11.41
C GLY A 182 7.24 -0.17 10.98
N ALA A 183 6.49 0.18 9.92
CA ALA A 183 5.45 -0.69 9.37
C ALA A 183 6.04 -2.01 8.82
N ALA A 184 7.21 -1.96 8.20
CA ALA A 184 7.87 -3.15 7.66
C ALA A 184 8.36 -4.10 8.77
N PHE A 185 8.90 -3.58 9.86
CA PHE A 185 9.25 -4.39 11.03
C PHE A 185 8.02 -5.06 11.65
N GLU A 186 6.93 -4.31 11.81
CA GLU A 186 5.66 -4.88 12.29
C GLU A 186 5.17 -6.00 11.38
N GLU A 187 5.15 -5.77 10.06
CA GLU A 187 4.74 -6.78 9.08
C GLU A 187 5.66 -8.01 9.09
N ALA A 188 6.99 -7.84 9.17
CA ALA A 188 7.94 -8.93 9.23
C ALA A 188 7.76 -9.78 10.49
N SER A 189 7.68 -9.16 11.67
CA SER A 189 7.44 -9.82 12.95
C SER A 189 6.14 -10.62 12.92
N GLN A 190 5.06 -10.01 12.51
CA GLN A 190 3.74 -10.63 12.47
C GLN A 190 3.63 -11.78 11.45
N ARG A 191 4.42 -11.77 10.39
CA ARG A 191 4.48 -12.84 9.37
C ARG A 191 5.52 -13.90 9.70
N GLY A 192 6.35 -13.68 10.72
CA GLY A 192 7.52 -14.53 10.99
C GLY A 192 8.50 -14.55 9.81
N ALA A 193 8.62 -13.44 9.09
CA ALA A 193 9.41 -13.31 7.87
C ALA A 193 10.71 -12.53 8.10
N GLU A 194 11.70 -12.79 7.26
CA GLU A 194 12.89 -11.96 7.16
C GLU A 194 12.54 -10.55 6.66
N LEU A 195 13.19 -9.52 7.19
CA LEU A 195 13.13 -8.15 6.70
C LEU A 195 14.37 -7.83 5.87
N VAL A 196 14.18 -7.44 4.61
CA VAL A 196 15.25 -6.89 3.78
C VAL A 196 15.13 -5.38 3.71
N ALA A 197 16.04 -4.67 4.35
CA ALA A 197 16.14 -3.21 4.30
C ALA A 197 17.01 -2.80 3.11
N VAL A 198 16.39 -2.12 2.13
CA VAL A 198 17.03 -1.73 0.88
C VAL A 198 17.27 -0.23 0.88
N HIS A 199 18.54 0.17 0.84
CA HIS A 199 18.98 1.53 0.63
C HIS A 199 19.63 1.67 -0.74
N VAL A 200 19.13 2.63 -1.53
CA VAL A 200 19.66 2.87 -2.88
C VAL A 200 20.10 4.32 -2.98
N TRP A 201 21.33 4.50 -3.39
CA TRP A 201 21.90 5.79 -3.71
C TRP A 201 22.29 5.87 -5.19
N ASN A 202 22.43 7.07 -5.73
CA ASN A 202 22.87 7.27 -7.10
C ASN A 202 23.74 8.54 -7.19
N ASP A 203 24.44 8.68 -8.30
CA ASP A 203 25.30 9.81 -8.60
C ASP A 203 24.54 11.15 -8.70
N ALA A 204 23.27 11.12 -9.02
CA ALA A 204 22.42 12.34 -9.03
C ALA A 204 22.34 13.02 -7.65
N ASN A 205 22.61 12.28 -6.56
CA ASN A 205 22.69 12.84 -5.21
C ASN A 205 23.91 13.78 -5.02
N PHE A 206 24.89 13.72 -5.92
CA PHE A 206 26.08 14.57 -5.92
C PHE A 206 25.92 15.89 -6.68
N GLY A 207 24.70 16.18 -7.19
CA GLY A 207 24.37 17.45 -7.84
C GLY A 207 25.27 17.74 -9.04
N GLU A 208 26.07 18.83 -8.97
CA GLU A 208 26.95 19.25 -10.06
C GLU A 208 28.08 18.25 -10.39
N PHE A 209 28.38 17.33 -9.48
CA PHE A 209 29.40 16.30 -9.65
C PHE A 209 28.84 14.99 -10.21
N ALA A 210 27.54 14.92 -10.49
CA ALA A 210 26.93 13.73 -11.09
C ALA A 210 27.57 13.39 -12.43
N GLY A 211 28.07 12.15 -12.57
CA GLY A 211 28.78 11.70 -13.76
C GLY A 211 30.29 12.02 -13.80
N ASP A 212 30.85 12.61 -12.75
CA ASP A 212 32.29 12.84 -12.67
C ASP A 212 33.03 11.50 -12.51
N PRO A 213 33.99 11.17 -13.41
CA PRO A 213 34.76 9.95 -13.32
C PRO A 213 35.53 9.77 -12.01
N TYR A 214 35.90 10.85 -11.32
CA TYR A 214 36.58 10.77 -10.01
C TYR A 214 35.67 10.20 -8.91
N LEU A 215 34.34 10.28 -9.02
CA LEU A 215 33.42 9.66 -8.07
C LEU A 215 33.56 8.14 -8.05
N LEU A 216 33.94 7.52 -9.17
CA LEU A 216 34.14 6.08 -9.27
C LEU A 216 35.25 5.58 -8.32
N PHE A 217 36.26 6.40 -8.01
CA PHE A 217 37.32 6.05 -7.05
C PHE A 217 36.86 6.13 -5.60
N LEU A 218 35.78 6.88 -5.32
CA LEU A 218 35.20 7.06 -3.99
C LEU A 218 34.05 6.07 -3.70
N VAL A 219 33.58 5.34 -4.71
CA VAL A 219 32.44 4.40 -4.57
C VAL A 219 32.60 3.42 -3.41
N PRO A 220 33.77 2.75 -3.19
CA PRO A 220 33.92 1.82 -2.06
C PRO A 220 33.74 2.50 -0.70
N ASP A 221 34.29 3.70 -0.52
CA ASP A 221 34.17 4.45 0.74
C ASP A 221 32.72 4.95 0.97
N ILE A 222 32.06 5.35 -0.10
CA ILE A 222 30.65 5.77 -0.07
C ILE A 222 29.77 4.58 0.32
N GLU A 223 29.97 3.41 -0.30
CA GLU A 223 29.18 2.20 -0.01
C GLU A 223 29.32 1.78 1.46
N VAL A 224 30.55 1.82 2.02
CA VAL A 224 30.78 1.55 3.44
C VAL A 224 30.01 2.54 4.33
N ASN A 225 30.02 3.82 3.98
CA ASN A 225 29.30 4.84 4.74
C ASN A 225 27.76 4.64 4.65
N GLU A 226 27.23 4.31 3.47
CA GLU A 226 25.79 4.06 3.31
C GLU A 226 25.34 2.80 4.07
N HIS A 227 26.19 1.78 4.16
CA HIS A 227 25.97 0.62 5.03
C HIS A 227 25.91 1.01 6.51
N ALA A 228 26.81 1.89 6.97
CA ALA A 228 26.82 2.36 8.36
C ALA A 228 25.59 3.19 8.68
N VAL A 229 25.19 4.11 7.78
CA VAL A 229 23.97 4.92 7.92
C VAL A 229 22.73 4.04 7.99
N LEU A 230 22.63 3.02 7.14
CA LEU A 230 21.50 2.09 7.17
C LEU A 230 21.49 1.29 8.48
N ALA A 231 22.66 0.84 8.97
CA ALA A 231 22.77 0.11 10.23
C ALA A 231 22.33 0.94 11.43
N GLU A 232 22.70 2.22 11.49
CA GLU A 232 22.30 3.15 12.55
C GLU A 232 20.77 3.31 12.60
N ARG A 233 20.12 3.48 11.43
CA ARG A 233 18.66 3.61 11.35
C ARG A 233 17.91 2.35 11.77
N LEU A 234 18.48 1.19 11.55
CA LEU A 234 17.88 -0.10 11.90
C LEU A 234 18.04 -0.45 13.39
N ALA A 235 19.07 0.07 14.07
CA ALA A 235 19.43 -0.36 15.42
C ALA A 235 18.27 -0.29 16.42
N GLY A 236 17.58 0.85 16.54
CA GLY A 236 16.46 1.00 17.47
C GLY A 236 15.25 0.12 17.14
N TRP A 237 15.04 -0.17 15.86
CA TRP A 237 13.97 -1.09 15.42
C TRP A 237 14.31 -2.54 15.73
N GLN A 238 15.57 -2.96 15.56
CA GLN A 238 16.03 -4.31 15.91
C GLN A 238 15.94 -4.59 17.42
N GLU A 239 16.13 -3.57 18.27
CA GLU A 239 15.88 -3.69 19.71
C GLU A 239 14.39 -3.90 20.02
N LYS A 240 13.51 -3.22 19.30
CA LYS A 240 12.06 -3.32 19.47
C LYS A 240 11.47 -4.62 18.92
N TYR A 241 12.07 -5.17 17.85
CA TYR A 241 11.63 -6.40 17.17
C TYR A 241 12.79 -7.40 17.10
N PRO A 242 13.20 -8.01 18.25
CA PRO A 242 14.34 -8.93 18.30
C PRO A 242 14.08 -10.27 17.59
N ASP A 243 12.84 -10.58 17.29
CA ASP A 243 12.39 -11.76 16.54
C ASP A 243 12.60 -11.62 15.03
N VAL A 244 12.83 -10.41 14.53
CA VAL A 244 12.96 -10.14 13.10
C VAL A 244 14.43 -10.25 12.66
N THR A 245 14.71 -11.21 11.79
CA THR A 245 16.01 -11.28 11.10
C THR A 245 16.07 -10.20 10.03
N VAL A 246 17.12 -9.37 10.07
CA VAL A 246 17.29 -8.23 9.15
C VAL A 246 18.49 -8.41 8.25
N THR A 247 18.24 -8.42 6.94
CA THR A 247 19.27 -8.33 5.89
C THR A 247 19.32 -6.91 5.33
N ARG A 248 20.54 -6.37 5.18
CA ARG A 248 20.80 -5.03 4.63
C ARG A 248 21.26 -5.14 3.19
N SER A 249 20.61 -4.40 2.31
CA SER A 249 20.97 -4.29 0.89
C SER A 249 21.23 -2.83 0.53
N VAL A 250 22.46 -2.52 0.20
CA VAL A 250 22.86 -1.20 -0.30
C VAL A 250 23.27 -1.35 -1.76
N ALA A 251 22.82 -0.45 -2.62
CA ALA A 251 23.13 -0.51 -4.05
C ALA A 251 23.22 0.89 -4.66
N MET A 252 24.15 1.06 -5.60
CA MET A 252 24.20 2.21 -6.49
C MET A 252 23.33 1.94 -7.73
N SER A 253 22.10 2.48 -7.76
CA SER A 253 21.15 2.19 -8.84
C SER A 253 19.91 3.12 -8.78
N SER A 254 18.88 2.77 -9.55
CA SER A 254 17.53 3.33 -9.44
C SER A 254 16.75 2.63 -8.32
N PRO A 255 16.24 3.37 -7.31
CA PRO A 255 15.44 2.77 -6.22
C PRO A 255 14.24 1.96 -6.74
N ALA A 256 13.52 2.49 -7.71
CA ALA A 256 12.38 1.79 -8.31
C ALA A 256 12.77 0.48 -9.00
N GLY A 257 13.93 0.46 -9.69
CA GLY A 257 14.44 -0.73 -10.37
C GLY A 257 14.81 -1.84 -9.40
N ILE A 258 15.57 -1.51 -8.35
CA ILE A 258 16.00 -2.48 -7.33
C ILE A 258 14.81 -3.02 -6.53
N LEU A 259 13.91 -2.16 -6.05
CA LEU A 259 12.75 -2.60 -5.28
C LEU A 259 11.77 -3.43 -6.14
N ARG A 260 11.63 -3.11 -7.44
CA ARG A 260 10.86 -3.94 -8.36
C ARG A 260 11.49 -5.33 -8.52
N LYS A 261 12.82 -5.43 -8.63
CA LYS A 261 13.50 -6.72 -8.67
C LYS A 261 13.27 -7.52 -7.37
N TRP A 262 13.34 -6.89 -6.21
CA TRP A 262 13.01 -7.52 -4.94
C TRP A 262 11.54 -8.00 -4.89
N SER A 263 10.61 -7.31 -5.54
CA SER A 263 9.20 -7.73 -5.58
C SER A 263 8.96 -9.06 -6.31
N GLU A 264 9.95 -9.58 -7.06
CA GLU A 264 9.89 -10.89 -7.71
C GLU A 264 9.98 -12.04 -6.71
N SER A 265 10.56 -11.81 -5.51
CA SER A 265 10.75 -12.82 -4.47
C SER A 265 10.12 -12.45 -3.12
N ALA A 266 9.74 -11.20 -2.92
CA ALA A 266 9.14 -10.71 -1.69
C ALA A 266 7.65 -11.08 -1.59
N GLN A 267 7.17 -11.32 -0.37
CA GLN A 267 5.74 -11.41 -0.10
C GLN A 267 5.08 -10.03 0.12
N LEU A 268 5.88 -9.00 0.42
CA LEU A 268 5.43 -7.63 0.61
C LEU A 268 6.61 -6.66 0.40
N VAL A 269 6.37 -5.58 -0.37
CA VAL A 269 7.30 -4.45 -0.42
C VAL A 269 6.67 -3.24 0.25
N VAL A 270 7.37 -2.64 1.20
CA VAL A 270 6.92 -1.46 1.97
C VAL A 270 7.72 -0.24 1.56
N VAL A 271 7.04 0.84 1.26
CA VAL A 271 7.68 2.12 0.89
C VAL A 271 6.92 3.30 1.48
N GLY A 272 7.62 4.38 1.72
CA GLY A 272 6.97 5.65 2.05
C GLY A 272 6.22 6.22 0.84
N SER A 273 5.16 6.97 1.08
CA SER A 273 4.41 7.65 0.00
C SER A 273 5.26 8.66 -0.77
N ARG A 274 6.30 9.23 -0.12
CA ARG A 274 7.28 10.16 -0.70
C ARG A 274 8.66 9.87 -0.13
N GLY A 275 9.72 10.35 -0.80
CA GLY A 275 11.10 10.27 -0.36
C GLY A 275 11.78 11.64 -0.36
N ARG A 276 13.12 11.67 -0.17
CA ARG A 276 13.96 12.88 -0.08
C ARG A 276 13.88 13.80 -1.32
N GLY A 277 13.70 13.24 -2.52
CA GLY A 277 13.73 13.97 -3.80
C GLY A 277 12.37 14.48 -4.28
N GLY A 278 11.34 14.49 -3.43
CA GLY A 278 9.98 14.83 -3.84
C GLY A 278 9.86 16.29 -4.31
N PHE A 279 9.60 16.48 -5.61
CA PHE A 279 9.17 17.78 -6.12
C PHE A 279 7.94 18.24 -5.33
N GLN A 280 7.98 19.48 -4.82
CA GLN A 280 6.83 20.11 -4.19
C GLN A 280 5.68 20.15 -5.22
N GLY A 281 4.64 19.36 -5.01
CA GLY A 281 3.50 19.24 -5.91
C GLY A 281 3.20 17.82 -6.41
N LEU A 282 4.15 16.88 -6.34
CA LEU A 282 3.84 15.47 -6.57
C LEU A 282 3.31 14.83 -5.29
N LEU A 283 2.15 14.22 -5.38
CA LEU A 283 1.44 13.64 -4.24
C LEU A 283 1.93 12.24 -3.88
N LEU A 284 2.56 11.54 -4.83
CA LEU A 284 3.19 10.24 -4.67
C LEU A 284 4.61 10.30 -5.25
N GLY A 285 5.58 9.71 -4.54
CA GLY A 285 6.97 9.62 -5.00
C GLY A 285 7.12 8.74 -6.26
N SER A 286 8.13 9.03 -7.08
CA SER A 286 8.38 8.28 -8.33
C SER A 286 8.60 6.78 -8.08
N THR A 287 9.33 6.42 -7.01
CA THR A 287 9.57 5.03 -6.60
C THR A 287 8.27 4.34 -6.22
N SER A 288 7.47 4.94 -5.32
CA SER A 288 6.20 4.38 -4.86
C SER A 288 5.20 4.25 -6.00
N ASN A 289 5.12 5.27 -6.87
CA ASN A 289 4.28 5.22 -8.07
C ASN A 289 4.70 4.10 -9.03
N SER A 290 5.99 3.93 -9.27
CA SER A 290 6.52 2.84 -10.11
C SER A 290 6.19 1.46 -9.54
N LEU A 291 6.33 1.26 -8.22
CA LEU A 291 6.04 -0.01 -7.57
C LEU A 291 4.53 -0.33 -7.60
N VAL A 292 3.68 0.64 -7.30
CA VAL A 292 2.22 0.48 -7.41
C VAL A 292 1.82 0.03 -8.81
N GLN A 293 2.57 0.46 -9.85
CA GLN A 293 2.29 0.10 -11.24
C GLN A 293 2.90 -1.23 -11.69
N HIS A 294 4.08 -1.60 -11.19
CA HIS A 294 4.92 -2.62 -11.84
C HIS A 294 5.50 -3.69 -10.91
N ALA A 295 5.20 -3.67 -9.62
CA ALA A 295 5.67 -4.71 -8.72
C ALA A 295 4.96 -6.05 -8.97
N ASN A 296 5.61 -7.15 -8.57
CA ASN A 296 5.15 -8.52 -8.76
C ASN A 296 4.63 -9.18 -7.46
N CYS A 297 4.45 -8.38 -6.42
CA CYS A 297 3.89 -8.77 -5.12
C CYS A 297 3.07 -7.62 -4.52
N PRO A 298 2.34 -7.82 -3.43
CA PRO A 298 1.68 -6.75 -2.69
C PRO A 298 2.63 -5.62 -2.29
N ILE A 299 2.16 -4.38 -2.41
CA ILE A 299 2.89 -3.15 -2.04
C ILE A 299 2.15 -2.43 -0.93
N MET A 300 2.86 -2.06 0.12
CA MET A 300 2.34 -1.18 1.16
C MET A 300 2.96 0.22 1.01
N VAL A 301 2.12 1.20 0.79
CA VAL A 301 2.48 2.62 0.76
C VAL A 301 2.12 3.24 2.10
N VAL A 302 3.12 3.76 2.81
CA VAL A 302 2.95 4.35 4.14
C VAL A 302 2.97 5.87 4.01
N HIS A 303 1.95 6.52 4.53
CA HIS A 303 1.83 7.97 4.62
C HIS A 303 2.32 8.45 5.99
N PRO A 304 2.85 9.68 6.09
CA PRO A 304 3.24 10.24 7.38
C PRO A 304 2.02 10.32 8.30
N ALA A 305 2.24 10.10 9.59
CA ALA A 305 1.24 10.41 10.60
C ALA A 305 0.89 11.92 10.52
N LYS A 306 -0.38 12.24 10.77
CA LYS A 306 -0.81 13.65 10.83
C LYS A 306 -0.27 14.33 12.08
#